data_648a94dbb6a3cfabea1aaa7b86c5e342
#
_entry.id   648a94dbb6a3cfabea1aaa7b86c5e342
#
_cell.length_a   1.000
_cell.length_b   1.000
_cell.length_c   1.000
_cell.angle_alpha   90.00
_cell.angle_beta   90.00
_cell.angle_gamma   90.00
#
_symmetry.space_group_name_H-M   'P 1'
#
loop_
_entity.id
_entity.type
_entity.pdbx_description
1 polymer ?
#
loop_
_entity_poly.entity_id
_entity_poly.type
_entity_poly.pdbx_seq_one_letter_code
_entity_poly.pdbx_strand_id
1 'polypeptide(L)'
;MFGLLPKNLEFFDCFDRAAKNALHCSELLADFSKNGDYRDLERMTAITEAEHVGDKITHETLDRLEQTYITPIDRDDIHRLISRIDDVVDSTEAIAQRMVCYKISTVKEGFQDQCGVLVKATQAMVDAVAGLRHMKDHHRSKNGTSIEQRIIAVHAAEEEADAIHHQFLAELFESGLDPFQVIKWKELYELVEEAIDFCDDVACMVHGIVLKNM
;
A
#
# COMPACT_ATOMS: atom_id res chain seq x y z
N MET A 1 -4.83 36.82 4.76
CA MET A 1 -5.61 36.11 5.79
C MET A 1 -5.17 34.67 5.72
N PHE A 2 -4.14 34.28 6.48
CA PHE A 2 -3.69 32.90 6.54
C PHE A 2 -4.72 32.13 7.38
N GLY A 3 -5.45 31.21 6.73
CA GLY A 3 -6.39 30.34 7.40
C GLY A 3 -5.63 29.42 8.36
N LEU A 4 -5.84 29.64 9.66
CA LEU A 4 -5.46 28.70 10.71
C LEU A 4 -6.34 27.45 10.58
N LEU A 5 -5.96 26.54 9.68
CA LEU A 5 -6.40 25.16 9.82
C LEU A 5 -5.92 24.70 11.21
N PRO A 6 -6.76 24.01 12.00
CA PRO A 6 -6.31 23.46 13.26
C PRO A 6 -5.09 22.58 12.97
N LYS A 7 -3.93 22.85 13.59
CA LYS A 7 -2.68 22.07 13.43
C LYS A 7 -2.86 20.55 13.55
N ASN A 8 -3.97 20.12 14.13
CA ASN A 8 -4.35 18.73 14.34
C ASN A 8 -4.85 18.01 13.07
N LEU A 9 -5.28 18.73 12.01
CA LEU A 9 -5.76 18.11 10.77
C LEU A 9 -4.63 17.84 9.76
N GLU A 10 -3.50 18.50 9.91
CA GLU A 10 -2.37 18.41 8.97
C GLU A 10 -1.75 17.00 8.91
N PHE A 11 -1.71 16.24 10.01
CA PHE A 11 -1.22 14.86 10.01
C PHE A 11 -2.17 13.92 9.23
N PHE A 12 -3.47 14.10 9.38
CA PHE A 12 -4.44 13.33 8.59
C PHE A 12 -4.34 13.65 7.10
N ASP A 13 -4.02 14.92 6.73
CA ASP A 13 -3.74 15.28 5.33
C ASP A 13 -2.48 14.57 4.80
N CYS A 14 -1.44 14.41 5.64
CA CYS A 14 -0.25 13.65 5.26
C CYS A 14 -0.56 12.17 5.05
N PHE A 15 -1.32 11.54 5.95
CA PHE A 15 -1.74 10.14 5.80
C PHE A 15 -2.59 9.94 4.54
N ASP A 16 -3.56 10.82 4.28
CA ASP A 16 -4.41 10.76 3.07
C ASP A 16 -3.55 10.88 1.79
N ARG A 17 -2.53 11.75 1.79
CA ARG A 17 -1.61 11.91 0.66
C ARG A 17 -0.75 10.67 0.46
N ALA A 18 -0.16 10.13 1.53
CA ALA A 18 0.68 8.95 1.49
C ALA A 18 -0.11 7.73 0.99
N ALA A 19 -1.29 7.47 1.56
CA ALA A 19 -2.12 6.35 1.14
C ALA A 19 -2.56 6.46 -0.33
N LYS A 20 -2.93 7.65 -0.81
CA LYS A 20 -3.26 7.89 -2.22
C LYS A 20 -2.05 7.71 -3.15
N ASN A 21 -0.85 8.06 -2.68
CA ASN A 21 0.37 7.83 -3.45
C ASN A 21 0.67 6.33 -3.54
N ALA A 22 0.45 5.56 -2.47
CA ALA A 22 0.60 4.11 -2.49
C ALA A 22 -0.40 3.45 -3.47
N LEU A 23 -1.65 3.91 -3.51
CA LEU A 23 -2.62 3.47 -4.51
C LEU A 23 -2.14 3.79 -5.93
N HIS A 24 -1.68 5.01 -6.17
CA HIS A 24 -1.17 5.40 -7.49
C HIS A 24 0.03 4.53 -7.91
N CYS A 25 0.97 4.26 -7.00
CA CYS A 25 2.13 3.41 -7.26
C CYS A 25 1.70 1.97 -7.62
N SER A 26 0.73 1.38 -6.90
CA SER A 26 0.20 0.06 -7.20
C SER A 26 -0.58 0.00 -8.52
N GLU A 27 -1.29 1.06 -8.91
CA GLU A 27 -1.93 1.18 -10.23
C GLU A 27 -0.89 1.21 -11.36
N LEU A 28 0.22 1.93 -11.18
CA LEU A 28 1.35 1.95 -12.11
C LEU A 28 1.99 0.57 -12.25
N LEU A 29 2.20 -0.15 -11.15
CA LEU A 29 2.71 -1.52 -11.18
C LEU A 29 1.75 -2.47 -11.91
N ALA A 30 0.45 -2.37 -11.64
CA ALA A 30 -0.55 -3.19 -12.32
C ALA A 30 -0.60 -2.90 -13.84
N ASP A 31 -0.42 -1.65 -14.25
CA ASP A 31 -0.29 -1.30 -15.67
C ASP A 31 1.03 -1.79 -16.28
N PHE A 32 2.14 -1.67 -15.55
CA PHE A 32 3.43 -2.23 -15.95
C PHE A 32 3.37 -3.75 -16.11
N SER A 33 2.68 -4.46 -15.21
CA SER A 33 2.52 -5.90 -15.27
C SER A 33 1.74 -6.38 -16.51
N LYS A 34 0.75 -5.62 -16.97
CA LYS A 34 -0.07 -5.97 -18.16
C LYS A 34 0.74 -6.03 -19.44
N ASN A 35 1.73 -5.18 -19.60
CA ASN A 35 2.57 -5.09 -20.80
C ASN A 35 3.86 -5.91 -20.69
N GLY A 36 4.30 -6.19 -19.49
CA GLY A 36 5.29 -7.18 -19.09
C GLY A 36 6.66 -7.10 -19.74
N ASP A 37 7.11 -5.93 -20.20
CA ASP A 37 8.42 -5.79 -20.83
C ASP A 37 9.38 -4.97 -19.95
N TYR A 38 10.43 -5.65 -19.44
CA TYR A 38 11.47 -5.03 -18.63
C TYR A 38 12.20 -3.85 -19.31
N ARG A 39 12.03 -3.68 -20.63
CA ARG A 39 12.61 -2.58 -21.43
C ARG A 39 11.75 -1.31 -21.39
N ASP A 40 10.56 -1.38 -20.83
CA ASP A 40 9.66 -0.24 -20.69
C ASP A 40 10.14 0.66 -19.53
N LEU A 41 11.22 1.40 -19.80
CA LEU A 41 11.83 2.27 -18.82
C LEU A 41 10.96 3.48 -18.46
N GLU A 42 10.02 3.88 -19.32
CA GLU A 42 9.10 4.97 -19.04
C GLU A 42 8.17 4.60 -17.88
N ARG A 43 7.55 3.42 -17.93
CA ARG A 43 6.70 2.93 -16.83
C ARG A 43 7.48 2.68 -15.55
N MET A 44 8.70 2.11 -15.68
CA MET A 44 9.58 1.94 -14.52
C MET A 44 9.91 3.29 -13.86
N THR A 45 10.25 4.30 -14.65
CA THR A 45 10.54 5.65 -14.15
C THR A 45 9.33 6.26 -13.43
N ALA A 46 8.12 6.08 -13.96
CA ALA A 46 6.89 6.57 -13.31
C ALA A 46 6.67 5.94 -11.91
N ILE A 47 6.99 4.65 -11.75
CA ILE A 47 6.93 3.98 -10.43
C ILE A 47 7.97 4.56 -9.47
N THR A 48 9.22 4.72 -9.91
CA THR A 48 10.29 5.35 -9.11
C THR A 48 9.96 6.80 -8.73
N GLU A 49 9.33 7.58 -9.64
CA GLU A 49 8.87 8.92 -9.32
C GLU A 49 7.75 8.92 -8.26
N ALA A 50 6.86 7.94 -8.29
CA ALA A 50 5.83 7.78 -7.26
C ALA A 50 6.43 7.40 -5.90
N GLU A 51 7.48 6.58 -5.86
CA GLU A 51 8.23 6.26 -4.64
C GLU A 51 8.90 7.53 -4.09
N HIS A 52 9.63 8.29 -4.88
CA HIS A 52 10.23 9.56 -4.44
C HIS A 52 9.18 10.56 -3.87
N VAL A 53 7.94 10.53 -4.37
CA VAL A 53 6.84 11.32 -3.80
C VAL A 53 6.43 10.78 -2.44
N GLY A 54 6.38 9.46 -2.25
CA GLY A 54 6.10 8.78 -0.97
C GLY A 54 7.13 9.15 0.08
N ASP A 55 8.41 8.93 -0.23
CA ASP A 55 9.56 9.32 0.57
C ASP A 55 9.46 10.76 1.08
N LYS A 56 9.18 11.67 0.17
CA LYS A 56 9.03 13.09 0.51
C LYS A 56 7.89 13.35 1.48
N ILE A 57 6.74 12.70 1.29
CA ILE A 57 5.58 12.85 2.19
C ILE A 57 5.94 12.31 3.58
N THR A 58 6.62 11.18 3.65
CA THR A 58 7.06 10.54 4.89
C THR A 58 8.05 11.43 5.64
N HIS A 59 9.09 11.93 4.98
CA HIS A 59 10.04 12.86 5.58
C HIS A 59 9.38 14.16 6.06
N GLU A 60 8.53 14.81 5.24
CA GLU A 60 7.77 16.01 5.63
C GLU A 60 6.90 15.76 6.88
N THR A 61 6.33 14.55 6.99
CA THR A 61 5.47 14.18 8.13
C THR A 61 6.29 13.97 9.40
N LEU A 62 7.45 13.31 9.31
CA LEU A 62 8.34 13.07 10.44
C LEU A 62 8.99 14.37 10.94
N ASP A 63 9.47 15.23 10.04
CA ASP A 63 9.99 16.57 10.38
C ASP A 63 8.94 17.41 11.11
N ARG A 64 7.69 17.37 10.64
CA ARG A 64 6.57 18.04 11.30
C ARG A 64 6.28 17.46 12.68
N LEU A 65 6.36 16.13 12.81
CA LEU A 65 6.17 15.44 14.08
C LEU A 65 7.20 15.91 15.12
N GLU A 66 8.47 16.06 14.72
CA GLU A 66 9.53 16.55 15.60
C GLU A 66 9.26 17.97 16.12
N GLN A 67 8.67 18.82 15.27
CA GLN A 67 8.41 20.23 15.57
C GLN A 67 7.06 20.46 16.30
N THR A 68 6.23 19.43 16.47
CA THR A 68 4.89 19.54 17.03
C THR A 68 4.83 18.96 18.44
N TYR A 69 4.52 19.79 19.46
CA TYR A 69 4.40 19.35 20.86
C TYR A 69 3.07 18.63 21.15
N ILE A 70 1.98 19.06 20.52
CA ILE A 70 0.63 18.51 20.77
C ILE A 70 0.12 17.95 19.45
N THR A 71 -0.05 16.63 19.41
CA THR A 71 -0.50 15.87 18.24
C THR A 71 -1.94 15.39 18.42
N PRO A 72 -2.70 15.14 17.32
CA PRO A 72 -4.10 14.68 17.38
C PRO A 72 -4.27 13.26 17.89
N ILE A 73 -3.26 12.45 17.73
CA ILE A 73 -3.12 11.05 18.19
C ILE A 73 -1.71 10.85 18.74
N ASP A 74 -1.44 9.70 19.31
CA ASP A 74 -0.13 9.36 19.85
C ASP A 74 0.99 9.54 18.81
N ARG A 75 2.15 10.06 19.24
CA ARG A 75 3.29 10.36 18.35
C ARG A 75 3.87 9.07 17.73
N ASP A 76 3.93 8.00 18.51
CA ASP A 76 4.44 6.71 18.03
C ASP A 76 3.48 6.11 17.00
N ASP A 77 2.16 6.31 17.16
CA ASP A 77 1.18 5.88 16.18
C ASP A 77 1.31 6.67 14.86
N ILE A 78 1.59 8.00 14.92
CA ILE A 78 1.86 8.81 13.72
C ILE A 78 3.09 8.29 12.99
N HIS A 79 4.20 8.11 13.71
CA HIS A 79 5.45 7.63 13.13
C HIS A 79 5.26 6.26 12.47
N ARG A 80 4.68 5.31 13.18
CA ARG A 80 4.50 3.94 12.70
C ARG A 80 3.56 3.88 11.50
N LEU A 81 2.46 4.64 11.53
CA LEU A 81 1.48 4.63 10.44
C LEU A 81 2.07 5.18 9.15
N ILE A 82 2.75 6.36 9.21
CA ILE A 82 3.33 6.93 7.99
C ILE A 82 4.43 6.05 7.40
N SER A 83 5.29 5.46 8.24
CA SER A 83 6.34 4.54 7.80
C SER A 83 5.75 3.26 7.21
N ARG A 84 4.66 2.70 7.76
CA ARG A 84 4.05 1.49 7.19
C ARG A 84 3.36 1.75 5.86
N ILE A 85 2.78 2.94 5.65
CA ILE A 85 2.25 3.33 4.34
C ILE A 85 3.38 3.48 3.31
N ASP A 86 4.54 3.95 3.72
CA ASP A 86 5.75 4.07 2.90
C ASP A 86 6.26 2.68 2.48
N ASP A 87 6.31 1.71 3.41
CA ASP A 87 6.70 0.33 3.11
C ASP A 87 5.88 -0.29 1.95
N VAL A 88 4.59 0.09 1.78
CA VAL A 88 3.76 -0.35 0.64
C VAL A 88 4.31 0.21 -0.68
N VAL A 89 4.73 1.45 -0.69
CA VAL A 89 5.28 2.12 -1.89
C VAL A 89 6.64 1.52 -2.25
N ASP A 90 7.52 1.37 -1.27
CA ASP A 90 8.86 0.80 -1.41
C ASP A 90 8.80 -0.62 -1.97
N SER A 91 7.92 -1.47 -1.40
CA SER A 91 7.71 -2.83 -1.90
C SER A 91 7.18 -2.84 -3.33
N THR A 92 6.27 -1.91 -3.67
CA THR A 92 5.73 -1.79 -5.02
C THR A 92 6.83 -1.41 -6.03
N GLU A 93 7.73 -0.49 -5.70
CA GLU A 93 8.89 -0.16 -6.53
C GLU A 93 9.85 -1.35 -6.62
N ALA A 94 10.14 -2.02 -5.50
CA ALA A 94 11.03 -3.19 -5.47
C ALA A 94 10.55 -4.30 -6.42
N ILE A 95 9.24 -4.55 -6.54
CA ILE A 95 8.66 -5.50 -7.49
C ILE A 95 9.03 -5.10 -8.93
N ALA A 96 8.80 -3.83 -9.31
CA ALA A 96 9.09 -3.34 -10.65
C ALA A 96 10.60 -3.40 -10.96
N GLN A 97 11.46 -3.01 -10.03
CA GLN A 97 12.91 -3.13 -10.14
C GLN A 97 13.34 -4.59 -10.33
N ARG A 98 12.68 -5.53 -9.62
CA ARG A 98 12.97 -6.95 -9.72
C ARG A 98 12.56 -7.53 -11.08
N MET A 99 11.41 -7.09 -11.64
CA MET A 99 10.99 -7.44 -12.99
C MET A 99 12.02 -7.00 -14.04
N VAL A 100 12.57 -5.80 -13.91
CA VAL A 100 13.63 -5.29 -14.80
C VAL A 100 14.93 -6.08 -14.59
N CYS A 101 15.36 -6.30 -13.36
CA CYS A 101 16.58 -7.06 -13.02
C CYS A 101 16.53 -8.48 -13.58
N TYR A 102 15.38 -9.14 -13.50
CA TYR A 102 15.18 -10.50 -13.99
C TYR A 102 14.90 -10.57 -15.49
N LYS A 103 14.81 -9.42 -16.16
CA LYS A 103 14.52 -9.30 -17.60
C LYS A 103 13.23 -10.00 -17.96
N ILE A 104 12.18 -9.76 -17.21
CA ILE A 104 10.86 -10.32 -17.48
C ILE A 104 10.31 -9.65 -18.75
N SER A 105 10.14 -10.43 -19.80
CA SER A 105 9.63 -9.97 -21.11
C SER A 105 8.21 -10.42 -21.40
N THR A 106 7.69 -11.36 -20.60
CA THR A 106 6.32 -11.87 -20.69
C THR A 106 5.84 -12.17 -19.29
N VAL A 107 4.80 -11.50 -18.87
CA VAL A 107 4.23 -11.67 -17.54
C VAL A 107 3.24 -12.82 -17.53
N LYS A 108 3.22 -13.57 -16.44
CA LYS A 108 2.23 -14.63 -16.19
C LYS A 108 0.90 -13.99 -15.80
N GLU A 109 -0.21 -14.58 -16.27
CA GLU A 109 -1.56 -14.11 -15.98
C GLU A 109 -1.81 -14.01 -14.47
N GLY A 110 -1.45 -15.02 -13.72
CA GLY A 110 -1.60 -14.99 -12.27
C GLY A 110 -0.83 -13.91 -11.52
N PHE A 111 0.31 -13.50 -12.04
CA PHE A 111 1.03 -12.36 -11.48
C PHE A 111 0.26 -11.04 -11.73
N GLN A 112 -0.35 -10.89 -12.89
CA GLN A 112 -1.22 -9.75 -13.19
C GLN A 112 -2.43 -9.72 -12.26
N ASP A 113 -3.04 -10.87 -11.98
CA ASP A 113 -4.16 -10.99 -11.06
C ASP A 113 -3.75 -10.57 -9.65
N GLN A 114 -2.60 -11.01 -9.16
CA GLN A 114 -2.07 -10.63 -7.85
C GLN A 114 -1.77 -9.12 -7.77
N CYS A 115 -1.18 -8.52 -8.81
CA CYS A 115 -1.04 -7.05 -8.90
C CYS A 115 -2.40 -6.34 -8.88
N GLY A 116 -3.42 -6.95 -9.47
CA GLY A 116 -4.80 -6.44 -9.40
C GLY A 116 -5.38 -6.48 -7.98
N VAL A 117 -5.04 -7.50 -7.18
CA VAL A 117 -5.43 -7.57 -5.75
C VAL A 117 -4.66 -6.54 -4.94
N LEU A 118 -3.38 -6.26 -5.22
CA LEU A 118 -2.63 -5.18 -4.57
C LEU A 118 -3.33 -3.83 -4.76
N VAL A 119 -3.85 -3.53 -5.96
CA VAL A 119 -4.64 -2.31 -6.20
C VAL A 119 -5.92 -2.29 -5.36
N LYS A 120 -6.61 -3.42 -5.20
CA LYS A 120 -7.80 -3.50 -4.33
C LYS A 120 -7.43 -3.28 -2.85
N ALA A 121 -6.36 -3.88 -2.37
CA ALA A 121 -5.87 -3.74 -1.00
C ALA A 121 -5.48 -2.29 -0.70
N THR A 122 -4.72 -1.65 -1.58
CA THR A 122 -4.31 -0.25 -1.43
C THR A 122 -5.51 0.72 -1.51
N GLN A 123 -6.51 0.45 -2.35
CA GLN A 123 -7.74 1.26 -2.36
C GLN A 123 -8.52 1.12 -1.03
N ALA A 124 -8.66 -0.11 -0.52
CA ALA A 124 -9.31 -0.33 0.77
C ALA A 124 -8.52 0.32 1.93
N MET A 125 -7.19 0.29 1.88
CA MET A 125 -6.29 0.99 2.80
C MET A 125 -6.52 2.51 2.76
N VAL A 126 -6.62 3.12 1.58
CA VAL A 126 -6.95 4.56 1.42
C VAL A 126 -8.25 4.89 2.14
N ASP A 127 -9.28 4.06 1.96
CA ASP A 127 -10.57 4.27 2.59
C ASP A 127 -10.49 4.12 4.12
N ALA A 128 -9.73 3.15 4.63
CA ALA A 128 -9.51 2.96 6.05
C ALA A 128 -8.77 4.15 6.69
N VAL A 129 -7.67 4.59 6.08
CA VAL A 129 -6.88 5.75 6.52
C VAL A 129 -7.72 7.03 6.54
N ALA A 130 -8.51 7.30 5.50
CA ALA A 130 -9.42 8.44 5.43
C ALA A 130 -10.46 8.42 6.57
N GLY A 131 -10.80 7.24 7.10
CA GLY A 131 -11.68 7.07 8.25
C GLY A 131 -11.15 7.70 9.54
N LEU A 132 -9.83 7.79 9.73
CA LEU A 132 -9.21 8.36 10.93
C LEU A 132 -9.61 9.81 11.18
N ARG A 133 -9.82 10.60 10.13
CA ARG A 133 -10.26 12.00 10.23
C ARG A 133 -11.60 12.15 10.96
N HIS A 134 -12.44 11.14 10.87
CA HIS A 134 -13.80 11.13 11.40
C HIS A 134 -14.00 10.18 12.59
N MET A 135 -12.91 9.63 13.16
CA MET A 135 -12.99 8.64 14.25
C MET A 135 -13.80 9.13 15.47
N LYS A 136 -13.81 10.45 15.75
CA LYS A 136 -14.58 11.05 16.85
C LYS A 136 -16.05 11.29 16.54
N ASP A 137 -16.46 11.18 15.26
CA ASP A 137 -17.83 11.44 14.80
C ASP A 137 -18.67 10.16 14.66
N HIS A 138 -18.13 8.99 15.05
CA HIS A 138 -18.73 7.66 14.85
C HIS A 138 -20.19 7.51 15.34
N HIS A 139 -20.63 8.33 16.31
CA HIS A 139 -22.02 8.31 16.78
C HIS A 139 -23.00 9.07 15.88
N ARG A 140 -22.56 9.75 14.81
CA ARG A 140 -23.40 10.60 13.96
C ARG A 140 -23.68 10.10 12.55
N SER A 141 -22.91 9.19 12.00
CA SER A 141 -23.11 8.74 10.61
C SER A 141 -24.05 7.53 10.53
N LYS A 142 -25.33 7.79 10.32
CA LYS A 142 -26.33 6.72 10.06
C LYS A 142 -26.28 6.14 8.64
N ASN A 143 -25.48 6.69 7.73
CA ASN A 143 -25.52 6.34 6.29
C ASN A 143 -24.13 6.18 5.62
N GLY A 144 -23.02 6.09 6.36
CA GLY A 144 -21.67 5.86 5.79
C GLY A 144 -21.12 4.49 6.16
N THR A 145 -20.24 3.95 5.32
CA THR A 145 -19.45 2.75 5.63
C THR A 145 -18.62 3.03 6.90
N SER A 146 -18.75 2.17 7.91
CA SER A 146 -18.01 2.35 9.15
C SER A 146 -16.51 2.08 8.94
N ILE A 147 -15.66 2.58 9.84
CA ILE A 147 -14.22 2.34 9.74
C ILE A 147 -13.91 0.85 9.88
N GLU A 148 -14.67 0.12 10.69
CA GLU A 148 -14.55 -1.33 10.85
C GLU A 148 -14.84 -2.07 9.53
N GLN A 149 -15.86 -1.64 8.77
CA GLN A 149 -16.17 -2.21 7.46
C GLN A 149 -15.06 -1.97 6.44
N ARG A 150 -14.38 -0.82 6.53
CA ARG A 150 -13.23 -0.48 5.68
C ARG A 150 -12.01 -1.34 6.01
N ILE A 151 -11.76 -1.57 7.29
CA ILE A 151 -10.70 -2.47 7.77
C ILE A 151 -10.97 -3.90 7.30
N ILE A 152 -12.21 -4.40 7.44
CA ILE A 152 -12.62 -5.73 6.95
C ILE A 152 -12.38 -5.86 5.44
N ALA A 153 -12.54 -4.79 4.66
CA ALA A 153 -12.27 -4.83 3.23
C ALA A 153 -10.78 -5.02 2.91
N VAL A 154 -9.87 -4.51 3.75
CA VAL A 154 -8.42 -4.75 3.59
C VAL A 154 -8.10 -6.21 3.90
N HIS A 155 -8.56 -6.73 5.04
CA HIS A 155 -8.37 -8.14 5.41
C HIS A 155 -8.92 -9.10 4.32
N ALA A 156 -10.08 -8.78 3.73
CA ALA A 156 -10.64 -9.60 2.66
C ALA A 156 -9.79 -9.57 1.37
N ALA A 157 -9.07 -8.48 1.11
CA ALA A 157 -8.15 -8.41 -0.03
C ALA A 157 -6.87 -9.20 0.25
N GLU A 158 -6.38 -9.21 1.48
CA GLU A 158 -5.25 -10.04 1.92
C GLU A 158 -5.60 -11.53 1.83
N GLU A 159 -6.75 -11.97 2.36
CA GLU A 159 -7.23 -13.36 2.22
C GLU A 159 -7.38 -13.79 0.73
N GLU A 160 -7.83 -12.88 -0.16
CA GLU A 160 -7.88 -13.12 -1.62
C GLU A 160 -6.46 -13.30 -2.18
N ALA A 161 -5.50 -12.46 -1.75
CA ALA A 161 -4.11 -12.53 -2.20
C ALA A 161 -3.42 -13.82 -1.78
N ASP A 162 -3.60 -14.24 -0.54
CA ASP A 162 -3.08 -15.49 0.00
C ASP A 162 -3.56 -16.70 -0.79
N ALA A 163 -4.87 -16.76 -1.08
CA ALA A 163 -5.44 -17.87 -1.86
C ALA A 163 -4.82 -17.92 -3.27
N ILE A 164 -4.65 -16.78 -3.92
CA ILE A 164 -4.01 -16.65 -5.24
C ILE A 164 -2.54 -17.06 -5.14
N HIS A 165 -1.79 -16.55 -4.17
CA HIS A 165 -0.39 -16.85 -3.96
C HIS A 165 -0.16 -18.37 -3.81
N HIS A 166 -0.91 -19.05 -2.93
CA HIS A 166 -0.78 -20.48 -2.73
C HIS A 166 -1.10 -21.29 -3.99
N GLN A 167 -2.12 -20.89 -4.75
CA GLN A 167 -2.46 -21.55 -6.02
C GLN A 167 -1.31 -21.42 -7.01
N PHE A 168 -0.79 -20.23 -7.22
CA PHE A 168 0.29 -20.00 -8.18
C PHE A 168 1.60 -20.65 -7.78
N LEU A 169 1.93 -20.73 -6.49
CA LEU A 169 3.10 -21.48 -6.04
C LEU A 169 2.96 -22.96 -6.41
N ALA A 170 1.82 -23.58 -6.19
CA ALA A 170 1.59 -24.98 -6.58
C ALA A 170 1.76 -25.17 -8.10
N GLU A 171 1.09 -24.34 -8.91
CA GLU A 171 1.19 -24.37 -10.37
C GLU A 171 2.62 -24.12 -10.87
N LEU A 172 3.36 -23.20 -10.20
CA LEU A 172 4.73 -22.87 -10.57
C LEU A 172 5.66 -24.06 -10.42
N PHE A 173 5.55 -24.83 -9.32
CA PHE A 173 6.38 -26.00 -9.08
C PHE A 173 6.01 -27.20 -9.98
N GLU A 174 4.78 -27.27 -10.47
CA GLU A 174 4.31 -28.28 -11.42
C GLU A 174 4.54 -27.90 -12.89
N SER A 175 4.94 -26.64 -13.17
CA SER A 175 5.00 -26.05 -14.52
C SER A 175 6.02 -26.66 -15.47
N GLY A 176 7.00 -27.44 -14.97
CA GLY A 176 8.13 -27.94 -15.76
C GLY A 176 9.09 -26.84 -16.27
N LEU A 177 9.00 -25.63 -15.75
CA LEU A 177 9.90 -24.52 -16.08
C LEU A 177 11.34 -24.82 -15.63
N ASP A 178 12.30 -24.12 -16.26
CA ASP A 178 13.67 -24.08 -15.79
C ASP A 178 13.71 -23.57 -14.33
N PRO A 179 14.54 -24.17 -13.45
CA PRO A 179 14.63 -23.78 -12.04
C PRO A 179 14.89 -22.29 -11.80
N PHE A 180 15.67 -21.62 -12.67
CA PHE A 180 15.88 -20.18 -12.56
C PHE A 180 14.60 -19.38 -12.82
N GLN A 181 13.73 -19.85 -13.71
CA GLN A 181 12.43 -19.23 -13.94
C GLN A 181 11.51 -19.44 -12.75
N VAL A 182 11.54 -20.63 -12.13
CA VAL A 182 10.78 -20.90 -10.91
C VAL A 182 11.19 -19.96 -9.77
N ILE A 183 12.51 -19.79 -9.55
CA ILE A 183 13.03 -18.88 -8.51
C ILE A 183 12.58 -17.45 -8.77
N LYS A 184 12.72 -16.91 -9.99
CA LYS A 184 12.34 -15.54 -10.33
C LYS A 184 10.85 -15.29 -10.07
N TRP A 185 9.99 -16.20 -10.52
CA TRP A 185 8.56 -16.03 -10.36
C TRP A 185 8.12 -16.20 -8.91
N LYS A 186 8.71 -17.18 -8.19
CA LYS A 186 8.45 -17.34 -6.77
C LYS A 186 8.75 -16.04 -6.01
N GLU A 187 9.91 -15.44 -6.19
CA GLU A 187 10.28 -14.20 -5.54
C GLU A 187 9.36 -13.04 -5.91
N LEU A 188 8.95 -12.93 -7.17
CA LEU A 188 8.02 -11.87 -7.59
C LEU A 188 6.64 -12.02 -6.94
N TYR A 189 6.12 -13.24 -6.81
CA TYR A 189 4.85 -13.49 -6.14
C TYR A 189 4.93 -13.18 -4.63
N GLU A 190 6.04 -13.56 -3.98
CA GLU A 190 6.28 -13.26 -2.56
C GLU A 190 6.36 -11.75 -2.30
N LEU A 191 7.00 -10.98 -3.18
CA LEU A 191 7.07 -9.52 -3.04
C LEU A 191 5.71 -8.83 -3.19
N VAL A 192 4.83 -9.34 -4.05
CA VAL A 192 3.47 -8.74 -4.17
C VAL A 192 2.63 -9.07 -2.95
N GLU A 193 2.76 -10.28 -2.41
CA GLU A 193 2.08 -10.68 -1.18
C GLU A 193 2.57 -9.83 0.00
N GLU A 194 3.89 -9.64 0.17
CA GLU A 194 4.46 -8.77 1.20
C GLU A 194 3.92 -7.33 1.12
N ALA A 195 3.75 -6.78 -0.10
CA ALA A 195 3.17 -5.45 -0.28
C ALA A 195 1.69 -5.38 0.15
N ILE A 196 0.94 -6.48 -0.04
CA ILE A 196 -0.46 -6.59 0.40
C ILE A 196 -0.52 -6.74 1.93
N ASP A 197 0.37 -7.52 2.53
CA ASP A 197 0.51 -7.65 3.99
C ASP A 197 0.77 -6.29 4.65
N PHE A 198 1.58 -5.42 4.04
CA PHE A 198 1.77 -4.07 4.55
C PHE A 198 0.48 -3.24 4.50
N CYS A 199 -0.40 -3.44 3.52
CA CYS A 199 -1.72 -2.80 3.53
C CYS A 199 -2.58 -3.29 4.71
N ASP A 200 -2.51 -4.58 5.04
CA ASP A 200 -3.21 -5.16 6.19
C ASP A 200 -2.65 -4.65 7.52
N ASP A 201 -1.32 -4.55 7.65
CA ASP A 201 -0.67 -3.93 8.79
C ASP A 201 -1.13 -2.48 9.00
N VAL A 202 -1.27 -1.69 7.93
CA VAL A 202 -1.83 -0.32 8.01
C VAL A 202 -3.26 -0.36 8.54
N ALA A 203 -4.10 -1.29 8.08
CA ALA A 203 -5.48 -1.43 8.57
C ALA A 203 -5.51 -1.81 10.05
N CYS A 204 -4.66 -2.72 10.49
CA CYS A 204 -4.47 -3.07 11.90
C CYS A 204 -4.04 -1.88 12.75
N MET A 205 -3.11 -1.05 12.26
CA MET A 205 -2.70 0.19 12.95
C MET A 205 -3.84 1.20 13.04
N VAL A 206 -4.59 1.40 11.96
CA VAL A 206 -5.79 2.26 11.93
C VAL A 206 -6.79 1.80 12.98
N HIS A 207 -7.05 0.49 13.07
CA HIS A 207 -7.92 -0.08 14.10
C HIS A 207 -7.44 0.22 15.52
N GLY A 208 -6.13 0.01 15.77
CA GLY A 208 -5.52 0.31 17.06
C GLY A 208 -5.63 1.79 17.44
N ILE A 209 -5.42 2.71 16.49
CA ILE A 209 -5.57 4.15 16.70
C ILE A 209 -7.03 4.50 17.06
N VAL A 210 -7.99 3.94 16.36
CA VAL A 210 -9.43 4.17 16.62
C VAL A 210 -9.78 3.71 18.03
N LEU A 211 -9.40 2.48 18.42
CA LEU A 211 -9.68 1.94 19.74
C LEU A 211 -9.07 2.76 20.90
N LYS A 212 -7.89 3.37 20.69
CA LYS A 212 -7.25 4.24 21.70
C LYS A 212 -7.94 5.60 21.85
N ASN A 213 -8.68 6.05 20.84
CA ASN A 213 -9.23 7.42 20.77
C ASN A 213 -10.76 7.48 20.85
N MET A 214 -11.45 6.33 20.98
CA MET A 214 -12.88 6.21 21.28
C MET A 214 -13.12 6.34 22.78
#